data_cddb92d519b3e7b2919ae763cabc1e87
#
_entry.id   cddb92d519b3e7b2919ae763cabc1e87
#
_cell.length_a   1.000
_cell.length_b   1.000
_cell.length_c   1.000
_cell.angle_alpha   90.00
_cell.angle_beta   90.00
_cell.angle_gamma   90.00
#
_symmetry.space_group_name_H-M   'P 1'
#
loop_
_entity.id
_entity.type
_entity.pdbx_description
1 polymer ?
#
loop_
_entity_poly.entity_id
_entity_poly.type
_entity_poly.pdbx_seq_one_letter_code
_entity_poly.pdbx_strand_id
1 'polypeptide(L)'
;MIHRLYTLSLAGLVAGYAPVALYRSVRRGVPLHLRARFGFGAEHRNRPTAWVHAVSVGETIAALPLIEGIRRLAPTLPPVVTTVTDTGAHVVSERLGDGASHRFFPLDFPGPVRRVVEAINPAFLVCMETEIWPNTYRTLAERRVPVMIANGRVSDRSFGRYRLVRPLLRAVLDHVTVFAMRSEEDAQRIIALGAAPERVFVSGNIKHEPLPEAGGVELWQRLLGLGREQRVWIAGSTHRGEEAAVLDAHAAARRDCPDLVLVLAPRHPERVAEVAALVTARGWPVARRSELPRERQPGAVIVLDTVGELAQLYGIADVVFVGGSLVAAGGHNMLEPAQRRKPVLFGPYTTNFREAAALLVESGGGILVRDAGALTAELTRLLADPILRAKIGGLAHEAVAGRHGAVKATLDLVERFLLPAGTP
;
A
#
# COMPACT_ATOMS: atom_id res chain seq x y z
N MET A 1 -5.19 35.76 -7.39
CA MET A 1 -3.90 35.86 -8.08
C MET A 1 -3.12 34.57 -8.05
N ILE A 2 -2.91 33.95 -6.90
CA ILE A 2 -2.12 32.72 -6.67
C ILE A 2 -2.59 31.53 -7.52
N HIS A 3 -3.89 31.21 -7.55
CA HIS A 3 -4.43 30.12 -8.37
C HIS A 3 -4.27 30.32 -9.89
N ARG A 4 -4.27 31.57 -10.36
CA ARG A 4 -4.00 31.86 -11.78
C ARG A 4 -2.56 31.59 -12.14
N LEU A 5 -1.62 31.99 -11.29
CA LEU A 5 -0.19 31.67 -11.46
C LEU A 5 0.06 30.18 -11.47
N TYR A 6 -0.52 29.45 -10.52
CA TYR A 6 -0.45 27.99 -10.50
C TYR A 6 -1.00 27.37 -11.80
N THR A 7 -2.19 27.80 -12.23
CA THR A 7 -2.82 27.27 -13.46
C THR A 7 -1.98 27.53 -14.70
N LEU A 8 -1.37 28.72 -14.83
CA LEU A 8 -0.47 29.04 -15.93
C LEU A 8 0.82 28.22 -15.89
N SER A 9 1.42 28.06 -14.71
CA SER A 9 2.60 27.21 -14.53
C SER A 9 2.30 25.74 -14.85
N LEU A 10 1.14 25.23 -14.42
CA LEU A 10 0.68 23.90 -14.75
C LEU A 10 0.45 23.73 -16.26
N ALA A 11 -0.13 24.73 -16.92
CA ALA A 11 -0.34 24.69 -18.38
C ALA A 11 0.99 24.60 -19.14
N GLY A 12 1.99 25.37 -18.73
CA GLY A 12 3.34 25.31 -19.31
C GLY A 12 3.99 23.93 -19.08
N LEU A 13 3.86 23.40 -17.88
CA LEU A 13 4.42 22.09 -17.53
C LEU A 13 3.73 20.94 -18.29
N VAL A 14 2.41 20.98 -18.40
CA VAL A 14 1.65 19.98 -19.17
C VAL A 14 1.98 20.08 -20.66
N ALA A 15 2.06 21.28 -21.24
CA ALA A 15 2.44 21.47 -22.64
C ALA A 15 3.87 20.97 -22.92
N GLY A 16 4.82 21.25 -22.03
CA GLY A 16 6.20 20.76 -22.16
C GLY A 16 6.34 19.24 -22.00
N TYR A 17 5.51 18.63 -21.15
CA TYR A 17 5.54 17.18 -20.93
C TYR A 17 4.68 16.37 -21.90
N ALA A 18 3.69 17.00 -22.55
CA ALA A 18 2.74 16.33 -23.45
C ALA A 18 3.40 15.49 -24.56
N PRO A 19 4.44 15.95 -25.27
CA PRO A 19 5.11 15.13 -26.28
C PRO A 19 5.74 13.87 -25.70
N VAL A 20 6.36 13.96 -24.53
CA VAL A 20 6.97 12.82 -23.83
C VAL A 20 5.90 11.84 -23.36
N ALA A 21 4.80 12.33 -22.81
CA ALA A 21 3.67 11.52 -22.38
C ALA A 21 3.04 10.77 -23.57
N LEU A 22 2.82 11.45 -24.68
CA LEU A 22 2.28 10.85 -25.90
C LEU A 22 3.22 9.79 -26.48
N TYR A 23 4.51 10.09 -26.60
CA TYR A 23 5.51 9.11 -27.04
C TYR A 23 5.52 7.84 -26.17
N ARG A 24 5.51 8.03 -24.84
CA ARG A 24 5.47 6.89 -23.90
C ARG A 24 4.16 6.10 -24.00
N SER A 25 3.04 6.78 -24.16
CA SER A 25 1.72 6.14 -24.33
C SER A 25 1.71 5.26 -25.58
N VAL A 26 2.14 5.78 -26.71
CA VAL A 26 2.20 5.01 -27.97
C VAL A 26 3.18 3.85 -27.86
N ARG A 27 4.39 4.09 -27.33
CA ARG A 27 5.44 3.06 -27.23
C ARG A 27 5.10 1.92 -26.25
N ARG A 28 4.39 2.21 -25.17
CA ARG A 28 4.06 1.24 -24.11
C ARG A 28 2.64 0.72 -24.18
N GLY A 29 1.82 1.23 -25.11
CA GLY A 29 0.40 0.86 -25.20
C GLY A 29 -0.46 1.28 -24.01
N VAL A 30 0.03 2.26 -23.19
CA VAL A 30 -0.68 2.72 -21.98
C VAL A 30 -1.51 3.95 -22.31
N PRO A 31 -2.84 3.91 -22.21
CA PRO A 31 -3.70 5.05 -22.55
C PRO A 31 -3.54 6.20 -21.57
N LEU A 32 -3.59 7.45 -22.07
CA LEU A 32 -3.50 8.65 -21.23
C LEU A 32 -4.83 9.03 -20.55
N HIS A 33 -5.92 8.39 -20.90
CA HIS A 33 -7.28 8.66 -20.39
C HIS A 33 -7.68 10.14 -20.43
N LEU A 34 -7.21 10.88 -21.44
CA LEU A 34 -7.38 12.34 -21.54
C LEU A 34 -8.85 12.75 -21.44
N ARG A 35 -9.75 12.05 -22.18
CA ARG A 35 -11.18 12.34 -22.14
C ARG A 35 -11.73 12.31 -20.71
N ALA A 36 -11.42 11.25 -19.95
CA ALA A 36 -11.85 11.12 -18.56
C ALA A 36 -11.20 12.17 -17.65
N ARG A 37 -9.88 12.44 -17.82
CA ARG A 37 -9.15 13.45 -17.03
C ARG A 37 -9.57 14.89 -17.33
N PHE A 38 -10.12 15.15 -18.51
CA PHE A 38 -10.77 16.42 -18.83
C PHE A 38 -12.23 16.46 -18.36
N GLY A 39 -12.75 15.40 -17.75
CA GLY A 39 -14.11 15.31 -17.21
C GLY A 39 -15.19 15.12 -18.26
N PHE A 40 -14.84 14.63 -19.47
CA PHE A 40 -15.81 14.33 -20.52
C PHE A 40 -16.33 12.89 -20.43
N GLY A 41 -17.63 12.71 -20.71
CA GLY A 41 -18.29 11.40 -20.68
C GLY A 41 -18.51 10.85 -19.28
N ALA A 42 -18.43 11.69 -18.25
CA ALA A 42 -18.73 11.31 -16.89
C ALA A 42 -20.24 11.34 -16.67
N GLU A 43 -20.82 10.22 -16.22
CA GLU A 43 -22.22 10.18 -15.77
C GLU A 43 -22.37 11.02 -14.50
N HIS A 44 -23.38 11.87 -14.48
CA HIS A 44 -23.70 12.69 -13.32
C HIS A 44 -24.39 11.84 -12.25
N ARG A 45 -23.94 11.98 -11.01
CA ARG A 45 -24.58 11.34 -9.86
C ARG A 45 -25.70 12.23 -9.32
N ASN A 46 -26.90 11.67 -9.29
CA ASN A 46 -28.09 12.37 -8.75
C ASN A 46 -28.08 12.45 -7.21
N ARG A 47 -27.29 11.59 -6.56
CA ARG A 47 -27.12 11.55 -5.10
C ARG A 47 -25.72 11.97 -4.71
N PRO A 48 -25.54 12.61 -3.54
CA PRO A 48 -24.23 12.90 -3.01
C PRO A 48 -23.39 11.64 -2.84
N THR A 49 -22.06 11.77 -2.94
CA THR A 49 -21.12 10.67 -2.86
C THR A 49 -20.00 10.95 -1.86
N ALA A 50 -19.35 9.89 -1.36
CA ALA A 50 -18.10 9.97 -0.63
C ALA A 50 -16.93 9.89 -1.62
N TRP A 51 -16.23 11.00 -1.86
CA TRP A 51 -15.11 11.00 -2.80
C TRP A 51 -13.81 10.68 -2.08
N VAL A 52 -13.11 9.61 -2.50
CA VAL A 52 -11.79 9.24 -2.01
C VAL A 52 -10.79 9.33 -3.17
N HIS A 53 -9.67 10.01 -2.95
CA HIS A 53 -8.59 10.12 -3.94
C HIS A 53 -7.33 9.42 -3.46
N ALA A 54 -6.78 8.51 -4.29
CA ALA A 54 -5.53 7.80 -4.07
C ALA A 54 -4.74 7.73 -5.39
N VAL A 55 -3.53 8.28 -5.42
CA VAL A 55 -2.76 8.44 -6.67
C VAL A 55 -2.27 7.11 -7.22
N SER A 56 -1.72 6.26 -6.35
CA SER A 56 -0.97 5.05 -6.70
C SER A 56 -1.61 3.78 -6.16
N VAL A 57 -1.13 2.61 -6.62
CA VAL A 57 -1.50 1.29 -6.09
C VAL A 57 -1.33 1.23 -4.57
N GLY A 58 -0.17 1.70 -4.06
CA GLY A 58 0.11 1.64 -2.63
C GLY A 58 -0.84 2.48 -1.78
N GLU A 59 -1.22 3.66 -2.28
CA GLU A 59 -2.22 4.52 -1.64
C GLU A 59 -3.62 3.92 -1.74
N THR A 60 -3.98 3.35 -2.90
CA THR A 60 -5.26 2.67 -3.09
C THR A 60 -5.44 1.52 -2.12
N ILE A 61 -4.42 0.66 -1.98
CA ILE A 61 -4.45 -0.45 -1.01
C ILE A 61 -4.58 0.08 0.43
N ALA A 62 -3.82 1.12 0.78
CA ALA A 62 -3.92 1.74 2.10
C ALA A 62 -5.29 2.38 2.36
N ALA A 63 -5.96 2.87 1.31
CA ALA A 63 -7.29 3.47 1.43
C ALA A 63 -8.42 2.44 1.60
N LEU A 64 -8.24 1.17 1.22
CA LEU A 64 -9.32 0.16 1.25
C LEU A 64 -10.02 0.05 2.62
N PRO A 65 -9.32 -0.07 3.77
CA PRO A 65 -9.97 -0.13 5.07
C PRO A 65 -10.76 1.15 5.41
N LEU A 66 -10.24 2.30 4.98
CA LEU A 66 -10.90 3.59 5.18
C LEU A 66 -12.17 3.72 4.32
N ILE A 67 -12.11 3.31 3.04
CA ILE A 67 -13.25 3.29 2.12
C ILE A 67 -14.37 2.39 2.68
N GLU A 68 -14.00 1.19 3.16
CA GLU A 68 -14.96 0.26 3.76
C GLU A 68 -15.55 0.81 5.06
N GLY A 69 -14.74 1.50 5.87
CA GLY A 69 -15.19 2.21 7.06
C GLY A 69 -16.17 3.34 6.74
N ILE A 70 -15.86 4.17 5.73
CA ILE A 70 -16.73 5.25 5.25
C ILE A 70 -18.06 4.68 4.74
N ARG A 71 -18.02 3.56 3.99
CA ARG A 71 -19.25 2.91 3.49
C ARG A 71 -20.17 2.44 4.61
N ARG A 72 -19.61 1.97 5.72
CA ARG A 72 -20.37 1.57 6.92
C ARG A 72 -20.86 2.78 7.70
N LEU A 73 -20.05 3.81 7.81
CA LEU A 73 -20.36 5.03 8.57
C LEU A 73 -21.41 5.89 7.87
N ALA A 74 -21.39 5.95 6.53
CA ALA A 74 -22.29 6.76 5.72
C ALA A 74 -22.86 5.96 4.55
N PRO A 75 -23.76 4.98 4.80
CA PRO A 75 -24.26 4.06 3.77
C PRO A 75 -25.10 4.74 2.68
N THR A 76 -25.57 5.95 2.91
CA THR A 76 -26.29 6.77 1.93
C THR A 76 -25.37 7.48 0.93
N LEU A 77 -24.06 7.52 1.18
CA LEU A 77 -23.04 8.17 0.36
C LEU A 77 -22.18 7.12 -0.36
N PRO A 78 -22.56 6.66 -1.56
CA PRO A 78 -21.78 5.65 -2.27
C PRO A 78 -20.35 6.15 -2.55
N PRO A 79 -19.31 5.34 -2.29
CA PRO A 79 -17.95 5.75 -2.54
C PRO A 79 -17.65 5.92 -4.03
N VAL A 80 -16.95 7.02 -4.36
CA VAL A 80 -16.30 7.24 -5.65
C VAL A 80 -14.82 7.34 -5.41
N VAL A 81 -14.06 6.41 -5.96
CA VAL A 81 -12.60 6.38 -5.82
C VAL A 81 -11.96 6.91 -7.07
N THR A 82 -11.04 7.88 -6.93
CA THR A 82 -10.28 8.38 -8.06
C THR A 82 -8.82 8.01 -7.94
N THR A 83 -8.21 7.59 -9.06
CA THR A 83 -6.77 7.31 -9.15
C THR A 83 -6.12 8.09 -10.28
N VAL A 84 -4.78 8.15 -10.26
CA VAL A 84 -4.00 8.70 -11.37
C VAL A 84 -3.46 7.60 -12.27
N THR A 85 -3.24 6.39 -11.74
CA THR A 85 -2.63 5.26 -12.48
C THR A 85 -3.65 4.19 -12.84
N ASP A 86 -3.45 3.52 -13.99
CA ASP A 86 -4.26 2.36 -14.41
C ASP A 86 -4.17 1.20 -13.42
N THR A 87 -2.99 0.98 -12.86
CA THR A 87 -2.77 -0.05 -11.84
C THR A 87 -3.55 0.24 -10.56
N GLY A 88 -3.68 1.51 -10.17
CA GLY A 88 -4.57 1.93 -9.07
C GLY A 88 -6.04 1.68 -9.39
N ALA A 89 -6.47 1.99 -10.64
CA ALA A 89 -7.82 1.72 -11.12
C ALA A 89 -8.16 0.23 -11.05
N HIS A 90 -7.23 -0.63 -11.46
CA HIS A 90 -7.39 -2.08 -11.41
C HIS A 90 -7.60 -2.58 -9.97
N VAL A 91 -6.82 -2.07 -9.01
CA VAL A 91 -7.00 -2.40 -7.58
C VAL A 91 -8.40 -2.02 -7.08
N VAL A 92 -8.92 -0.85 -7.45
CA VAL A 92 -10.27 -0.44 -7.07
C VAL A 92 -11.31 -1.42 -7.63
N SER A 93 -11.22 -1.74 -8.93
CA SER A 93 -12.15 -2.68 -9.59
C SER A 93 -12.08 -4.09 -8.98
N GLU A 94 -10.86 -4.59 -8.74
CA GLU A 94 -10.65 -5.95 -8.22
C GLU A 94 -11.09 -6.09 -6.76
N ARG A 95 -10.79 -5.08 -5.92
CA ARG A 95 -10.95 -5.17 -4.47
C ARG A 95 -12.27 -4.63 -3.94
N LEU A 96 -12.86 -3.67 -4.63
CA LEU A 96 -14.12 -3.05 -4.20
C LEU A 96 -15.30 -3.45 -5.08
N GLY A 97 -15.07 -3.93 -6.31
CA GLY A 97 -16.14 -4.36 -7.22
C GLY A 97 -17.27 -3.33 -7.28
N ASP A 98 -18.51 -3.77 -7.05
CA ASP A 98 -19.69 -2.90 -7.02
C ASP A 98 -19.78 -2.04 -5.75
N GLY A 99 -18.90 -2.23 -4.77
CA GLY A 99 -18.86 -1.47 -3.52
C GLY A 99 -18.36 -0.03 -3.67
N ALA A 100 -17.69 0.30 -4.79
CA ALA A 100 -17.25 1.66 -5.11
C ALA A 100 -17.13 1.86 -6.62
N SER A 101 -17.41 3.06 -7.11
CA SER A 101 -17.16 3.41 -8.52
C SER A 101 -15.78 4.03 -8.69
N HIS A 102 -15.09 3.67 -9.76
CA HIS A 102 -13.79 4.24 -10.11
C HIS A 102 -13.92 5.36 -11.14
N ARG A 103 -13.05 6.39 -11.02
CA ARG A 103 -12.80 7.41 -12.04
C ARG A 103 -11.33 7.82 -12.05
N PHE A 104 -10.85 8.35 -13.18
CA PHE A 104 -9.53 9.01 -13.19
C PHE A 104 -9.63 10.42 -12.59
N PHE A 105 -8.64 10.76 -11.77
CA PHE A 105 -8.54 12.11 -11.21
C PHE A 105 -8.38 13.16 -12.33
N PRO A 106 -9.08 14.31 -12.25
CA PRO A 106 -9.00 15.34 -13.28
C PRO A 106 -7.59 15.94 -13.36
N LEU A 107 -7.24 16.44 -14.54
CA LEU A 107 -6.15 17.41 -14.61
C LEU A 107 -6.57 18.64 -13.80
N ASP A 108 -5.70 19.13 -12.92
CA ASP A 108 -6.06 20.18 -11.94
C ASP A 108 -6.20 21.58 -12.58
N PHE A 109 -6.94 21.63 -13.70
CA PHE A 109 -7.38 22.87 -14.34
C PHE A 109 -8.82 23.20 -13.95
N PRO A 110 -9.19 24.49 -13.85
CA PRO A 110 -10.54 24.88 -13.38
C PRO A 110 -11.70 24.24 -14.15
N GLY A 111 -11.60 24.10 -15.47
CA GLY A 111 -12.64 23.50 -16.30
C GLY A 111 -12.82 21.99 -16.06
N PRO A 112 -11.77 21.17 -16.24
CA PRO A 112 -11.80 19.74 -15.92
C PRO A 112 -12.27 19.44 -14.50
N VAL A 113 -11.69 20.12 -13.50
CA VAL A 113 -12.06 19.96 -12.08
C VAL A 113 -13.54 20.22 -11.86
N ARG A 114 -14.07 21.35 -12.38
CA ARG A 114 -15.50 21.67 -12.22
C ARG A 114 -16.39 20.58 -12.80
N ARG A 115 -16.10 20.09 -14.01
CA ARG A 115 -16.88 19.00 -14.64
C ARG A 115 -16.87 17.72 -13.82
N VAL A 116 -15.69 17.33 -13.32
CA VAL A 116 -15.53 16.11 -12.52
C VAL A 116 -16.25 16.26 -11.17
N VAL A 117 -16.11 17.40 -10.50
CA VAL A 117 -16.83 17.68 -9.23
C VAL A 117 -18.34 17.66 -9.43
N GLU A 118 -18.84 18.22 -10.52
CA GLU A 118 -20.27 18.17 -10.87
C GLU A 118 -20.75 16.75 -11.15
N ALA A 119 -19.94 15.94 -11.84
CA ALA A 119 -20.30 14.57 -12.17
C ALA A 119 -20.23 13.65 -10.93
N ILE A 120 -19.27 13.83 -10.04
CA ILE A 120 -19.12 13.05 -8.80
C ILE A 120 -20.19 13.46 -7.77
N ASN A 121 -20.55 14.73 -7.72
CA ASN A 121 -21.45 15.31 -6.71
C ASN A 121 -21.00 14.95 -5.28
N PRO A 122 -19.77 15.35 -4.85
CA PRO A 122 -19.22 14.90 -3.58
C PRO A 122 -19.87 15.63 -2.38
N ALA A 123 -20.23 14.85 -1.35
CA ALA A 123 -20.55 15.38 -0.03
C ALA A 123 -19.27 15.84 0.69
N PHE A 124 -18.16 15.13 0.46
CA PHE A 124 -16.83 15.46 0.94
C PHE A 124 -15.74 14.80 0.05
N LEU A 125 -14.50 15.26 0.22
CA LEU A 125 -13.30 14.62 -0.36
C LEU A 125 -12.35 14.16 0.75
N VAL A 126 -11.94 12.89 0.70
CA VAL A 126 -10.77 12.37 1.43
C VAL A 126 -9.64 12.16 0.43
N CYS A 127 -8.55 12.90 0.61
CA CYS A 127 -7.36 12.80 -0.21
C CYS A 127 -6.27 12.05 0.55
N MET A 128 -5.81 10.93 0.00
CA MET A 128 -4.78 10.09 0.64
C MET A 128 -3.41 10.75 0.53
N GLU A 129 -2.61 10.58 1.57
CA GLU A 129 -1.28 11.15 1.72
C GLU A 129 -1.29 12.70 1.59
N THR A 130 -0.17 13.31 1.18
CA THR A 130 -0.13 14.78 1.06
C THR A 130 -0.17 15.19 -0.41
N GLU A 131 -1.29 14.88 -1.04
CA GLU A 131 -1.58 15.30 -2.40
C GLU A 131 -2.27 16.68 -2.38
N ILE A 132 -1.59 17.71 -2.87
CA ILE A 132 -2.05 19.10 -2.82
C ILE A 132 -2.49 19.54 -4.21
N TRP A 133 -3.81 19.71 -4.40
CA TRP A 133 -4.47 20.03 -5.65
C TRP A 133 -5.16 21.40 -5.58
N PRO A 134 -4.47 22.51 -5.89
CA PRO A 134 -4.95 23.87 -5.63
C PRO A 134 -6.29 24.23 -6.27
N ASN A 135 -6.52 23.85 -7.53
CA ASN A 135 -7.78 24.15 -8.20
C ASN A 135 -8.92 23.25 -7.73
N THR A 136 -8.62 21.97 -7.42
CA THR A 136 -9.60 21.04 -6.87
C THR A 136 -10.06 21.50 -5.50
N TYR A 137 -9.14 21.81 -4.58
CA TYR A 137 -9.50 22.25 -3.23
C TYR A 137 -10.26 23.55 -3.23
N ARG A 138 -9.84 24.51 -4.06
CA ARG A 138 -10.57 25.76 -4.25
C ARG A 138 -12.00 25.53 -4.77
N THR A 139 -12.17 24.68 -5.82
CA THR A 139 -13.49 24.40 -6.39
C THR A 139 -14.42 23.75 -5.37
N LEU A 140 -13.91 22.86 -4.52
CA LEU A 140 -14.66 22.23 -3.44
C LEU A 140 -15.03 23.25 -2.35
N ALA A 141 -14.09 24.12 -1.95
CA ALA A 141 -14.34 25.16 -0.97
C ALA A 141 -15.41 26.17 -1.45
N GLU A 142 -15.37 26.58 -2.72
CA GLU A 142 -16.40 27.44 -3.35
C GLU A 142 -17.81 26.79 -3.29
N ARG A 143 -17.85 25.44 -3.26
CA ARG A 143 -19.09 24.65 -3.14
C ARG A 143 -19.43 24.21 -1.71
N ARG A 144 -18.63 24.64 -0.72
CA ARG A 144 -18.73 24.25 0.69
C ARG A 144 -18.64 22.73 0.91
N VAL A 145 -17.89 22.06 0.04
CA VAL A 145 -17.59 20.62 0.18
C VAL A 145 -16.32 20.47 1.01
N PRO A 146 -16.40 19.82 2.19
CA PRO A 146 -15.24 19.68 3.06
C PRO A 146 -14.20 18.73 2.46
N VAL A 147 -12.92 19.02 2.77
CA VAL A 147 -11.76 18.27 2.30
C VAL A 147 -10.94 17.78 3.50
N MET A 148 -10.59 16.50 3.49
CA MET A 148 -9.65 15.90 4.43
C MET A 148 -8.39 15.43 3.70
N ILE A 149 -7.23 15.69 4.29
CA ILE A 149 -6.01 14.95 3.98
C ILE A 149 -5.89 13.80 4.98
N ALA A 150 -5.93 12.55 4.51
CA ALA A 150 -5.82 11.36 5.34
C ALA A 150 -4.47 10.65 5.13
N ASN A 151 -3.91 10.07 6.19
CA ASN A 151 -2.58 9.46 6.18
C ASN A 151 -1.49 10.43 5.71
N GLY A 152 -1.61 11.71 6.10
CA GLY A 152 -0.77 12.80 5.64
C GLY A 152 0.71 12.62 5.99
N ARG A 153 1.58 12.81 5.01
CA ARG A 153 3.03 12.69 5.14
C ARG A 153 3.74 13.87 4.48
N VAL A 154 4.71 14.45 5.16
CA VAL A 154 5.59 15.48 4.62
C VAL A 154 7.05 15.04 4.76
N SER A 155 7.64 14.47 3.69
CA SER A 155 9.05 14.04 3.71
C SER A 155 10.01 15.22 3.83
N ASP A 156 11.25 15.00 4.36
CA ASP A 156 12.31 16.03 4.44
C ASP A 156 12.54 16.75 3.12
N ARG A 157 12.61 15.97 2.03
CA ARG A 157 12.81 16.51 0.69
C ARG A 157 11.66 17.39 0.22
N SER A 158 10.42 17.00 0.54
CA SER A 158 9.22 17.77 0.18
C SER A 158 9.10 19.01 1.05
N PHE A 159 9.39 18.91 2.35
CA PHE A 159 9.34 20.02 3.30
C PHE A 159 10.26 21.16 2.87
N GLY A 160 11.53 20.86 2.53
CA GLY A 160 12.47 21.87 2.06
C GLY A 160 11.98 22.63 0.83
N ARG A 161 11.38 21.93 -0.13
CA ARG A 161 10.83 22.55 -1.35
C ARG A 161 9.54 23.34 -1.09
N TYR A 162 8.66 22.81 -0.27
CA TYR A 162 7.39 23.46 0.07
C TYR A 162 7.58 24.76 0.85
N ARG A 163 8.63 24.87 1.67
CA ARG A 163 8.98 26.12 2.36
C ARG A 163 9.22 27.29 1.40
N LEU A 164 9.78 27.02 0.22
CA LEU A 164 10.05 28.08 -0.79
C LEU A 164 8.77 28.70 -1.35
N VAL A 165 7.68 27.94 -1.37
CA VAL A 165 6.37 28.36 -1.89
C VAL A 165 5.30 28.48 -0.77
N ARG A 166 5.75 28.64 0.48
CA ARG A 166 4.87 28.66 1.66
C ARG A 166 3.67 29.60 1.54
N PRO A 167 3.78 30.87 1.05
CA PRO A 167 2.62 31.74 0.95
C PRO A 167 1.53 31.21 0.01
N LEU A 168 1.95 30.58 -1.10
CA LEU A 168 1.05 29.90 -2.03
C LEU A 168 0.42 28.67 -1.36
N LEU A 169 1.26 27.89 -0.69
CA LEU A 169 0.82 26.65 -0.05
C LEU A 169 -0.20 26.92 1.06
N ARG A 170 0.06 27.92 1.92
CA ARG A 170 -0.87 28.32 2.95
C ARG A 170 -2.26 28.62 2.41
N ALA A 171 -2.36 29.40 1.31
CA ALA A 171 -3.64 29.73 0.69
C ALA A 171 -4.40 28.51 0.15
N VAL A 172 -3.68 27.42 -0.19
CA VAL A 172 -4.29 26.16 -0.62
C VAL A 172 -4.69 25.31 0.59
N LEU A 173 -3.84 25.25 1.63
CA LEU A 173 -4.10 24.52 2.86
C LEU A 173 -5.28 25.09 3.65
N ASP A 174 -5.56 26.40 3.51
CA ASP A 174 -6.73 27.06 4.10
C ASP A 174 -8.07 26.48 3.58
N HIS A 175 -8.07 25.82 2.41
CA HIS A 175 -9.24 25.14 1.85
C HIS A 175 -9.44 23.71 2.40
N VAL A 176 -8.48 23.18 3.17
CA VAL A 176 -8.57 21.86 3.79
C VAL A 176 -9.25 21.97 5.14
N THR A 177 -10.30 21.17 5.34
CA THR A 177 -11.10 21.18 6.57
C THR A 177 -10.36 20.52 7.72
N VAL A 178 -9.69 19.37 7.49
CA VAL A 178 -8.98 18.60 8.49
C VAL A 178 -7.82 17.82 7.90
N PHE A 179 -6.74 17.71 8.68
CA PHE A 179 -5.52 16.97 8.36
C PHE A 179 -5.35 15.82 9.36
N ALA A 180 -5.42 14.59 8.89
CA ALA A 180 -5.11 13.38 9.64
C ALA A 180 -3.69 12.92 9.28
N MET A 181 -2.70 13.29 10.10
CA MET A 181 -1.28 13.09 9.85
C MET A 181 -0.79 11.76 10.42
N ARG A 182 0.23 11.14 9.77
CA ARG A 182 0.80 9.86 10.20
C ARG A 182 1.56 9.94 11.52
N SER A 183 2.23 11.05 11.77
CA SER A 183 3.12 11.23 12.90
C SER A 183 3.08 12.66 13.39
N GLU A 184 3.57 12.88 14.62
CA GLU A 184 3.77 14.21 15.21
C GLU A 184 4.69 15.07 14.35
N GLU A 185 5.75 14.49 13.79
CA GLU A 185 6.68 15.17 12.90
C GLU A 185 6.00 15.68 11.63
N ASP A 186 5.17 14.84 11.00
CA ASP A 186 4.39 15.22 9.81
C ASP A 186 3.38 16.34 10.16
N ALA A 187 2.76 16.28 11.35
CA ALA A 187 1.85 17.31 11.86
C ALA A 187 2.56 18.66 12.05
N GLN A 188 3.70 18.66 12.70
CA GLN A 188 4.51 19.88 12.88
C GLN A 188 4.96 20.47 11.54
N ARG A 189 5.34 19.62 10.59
CA ARG A 189 5.75 20.07 9.24
C ARG A 189 4.60 20.72 8.47
N ILE A 190 3.41 20.13 8.46
CA ILE A 190 2.27 20.73 7.72
C ILE A 190 1.82 22.04 8.37
N ILE A 191 1.87 22.16 9.70
CA ILE A 191 1.62 23.41 10.43
C ILE A 191 2.67 24.46 10.04
N ALA A 192 3.95 24.10 10.01
CA ALA A 192 5.02 25.01 9.59
C ALA A 192 4.87 25.46 8.14
N LEU A 193 4.21 24.69 7.28
CA LEU A 193 3.88 25.05 5.89
C LEU A 193 2.64 25.95 5.78
N GLY A 194 1.85 26.09 6.85
CA GLY A 194 0.76 27.07 6.94
C GLY A 194 -0.61 26.48 7.22
N ALA A 195 -0.73 25.20 7.53
CA ALA A 195 -1.99 24.62 8.04
C ALA A 195 -2.31 25.18 9.42
N ALA A 196 -3.60 25.43 9.69
CA ALA A 196 -4.08 25.88 10.99
C ALA A 196 -3.96 24.77 12.03
N PRO A 197 -3.27 24.97 13.17
CA PRO A 197 -2.99 23.90 14.14
C PRO A 197 -4.25 23.18 14.64
N GLU A 198 -5.36 23.89 14.81
CA GLU A 198 -6.64 23.34 15.29
C GLU A 198 -7.32 22.38 14.30
N ARG A 199 -6.83 22.33 13.05
CA ARG A 199 -7.30 21.40 12.01
C ARG A 199 -6.36 20.20 11.80
N VAL A 200 -5.25 20.13 12.54
CA VAL A 200 -4.21 19.10 12.36
C VAL A 200 -4.26 18.11 13.51
N PHE A 201 -4.44 16.83 13.18
CA PHE A 201 -4.55 15.72 14.12
C PHE A 201 -3.56 14.62 13.75
N VAL A 202 -2.99 13.94 14.73
CA VAL A 202 -2.17 12.76 14.51
C VAL A 202 -3.07 11.52 14.62
N SER A 203 -3.37 10.89 13.49
CA SER A 203 -4.20 9.68 13.43
C SER A 203 -3.38 8.39 13.36
N GLY A 204 -2.08 8.48 13.10
CA GLY A 204 -1.23 7.31 12.86
C GLY A 204 -1.17 6.93 11.37
N ASN A 205 -0.42 5.86 11.09
CA ASN A 205 -0.21 5.40 9.71
C ASN A 205 -1.18 4.26 9.36
N ILE A 206 -2.09 4.51 8.45
CA ILE A 206 -3.10 3.54 7.99
C ILE A 206 -2.45 2.26 7.43
N LYS A 207 -1.24 2.34 6.88
CA LYS A 207 -0.50 1.16 6.39
C LYS A 207 -0.13 0.17 7.49
N HIS A 208 -0.24 0.57 8.76
CA HIS A 208 0.03 -0.28 9.92
C HIS A 208 -1.23 -0.99 10.46
N GLU A 209 -2.40 -0.75 9.88
CA GLU A 209 -3.62 -1.44 10.29
C GLU A 209 -3.53 -2.96 10.09
N PRO A 210 -4.15 -3.73 10.99
CA PRO A 210 -4.21 -5.18 10.82
C PRO A 210 -4.93 -5.55 9.53
N LEU A 211 -4.34 -6.47 8.80
CA LEU A 211 -5.03 -7.09 7.68
C LEU A 211 -6.22 -7.90 8.21
N PRO A 212 -7.38 -7.85 7.56
CA PRO A 212 -8.50 -8.71 7.91
C PRO A 212 -8.04 -10.17 7.99
N GLU A 213 -8.54 -10.91 8.96
CA GLU A 213 -8.39 -12.36 9.01
C GLU A 213 -9.21 -12.99 7.87
N ALA A 214 -8.64 -13.00 6.69
CA ALA A 214 -9.25 -13.69 5.56
C ALA A 214 -8.74 -15.11 5.51
N GLY A 215 -9.61 -16.08 5.74
CA GLY A 215 -9.34 -17.51 5.66
C GLY A 215 -8.36 -18.00 6.73
N GLY A 216 -8.82 -18.78 7.71
CA GLY A 216 -7.98 -19.28 8.79
C GLY A 216 -6.75 -20.06 8.29
N VAL A 217 -5.74 -20.17 9.13
CA VAL A 217 -4.52 -20.99 8.91
C VAL A 217 -4.85 -22.36 8.33
N GLU A 218 -5.91 -22.99 8.83
CA GLU A 218 -6.37 -24.32 8.38
C GLU A 218 -6.83 -24.35 6.92
N LEU A 219 -7.44 -23.28 6.42
CA LEU A 219 -7.81 -23.18 5.01
C LEU A 219 -6.56 -23.20 4.12
N TRP A 220 -5.56 -22.38 4.47
CA TRP A 220 -4.32 -22.31 3.72
C TRP A 220 -3.51 -23.60 3.80
N GLN A 221 -3.47 -24.25 4.97
CA GLN A 221 -2.83 -25.55 5.11
C GLN A 221 -3.46 -26.60 4.19
N ARG A 222 -4.79 -26.66 4.14
CA ARG A 222 -5.52 -27.57 3.22
C ARG A 222 -5.28 -27.23 1.76
N LEU A 223 -5.37 -25.93 1.38
CA LEU A 223 -5.19 -25.50 -0.01
C LEU A 223 -3.78 -25.79 -0.53
N LEU A 224 -2.78 -25.72 0.33
CA LEU A 224 -1.38 -25.98 -0.05
C LEU A 224 -0.99 -27.44 0.18
N GLY A 225 -1.89 -28.30 0.63
CA GLY A 225 -1.60 -29.71 0.92
C GLY A 225 -0.52 -29.88 1.99
N LEU A 226 -0.58 -29.08 3.07
CA LEU A 226 0.39 -29.11 4.16
C LEU A 226 -0.04 -30.06 5.27
N GLY A 227 0.89 -30.88 5.74
CA GLY A 227 0.73 -31.65 6.96
C GLY A 227 0.70 -30.76 8.20
N ARG A 228 0.03 -31.23 9.29
CA ARG A 228 -0.13 -30.42 10.53
C ARG A 228 1.19 -30.02 11.19
N GLU A 229 2.23 -30.82 11.05
CA GLU A 229 3.54 -30.58 11.66
C GLU A 229 4.59 -30.06 10.66
N GLN A 230 4.20 -29.92 9.39
CA GLN A 230 5.10 -29.39 8.37
C GLN A 230 5.44 -27.94 8.64
N ARG A 231 6.75 -27.65 8.71
CA ARG A 231 7.25 -26.28 8.82
C ARG A 231 7.21 -25.60 7.47
N VAL A 232 6.85 -24.33 7.51
CA VAL A 232 6.72 -23.50 6.31
C VAL A 232 7.54 -22.24 6.48
N TRP A 233 8.36 -21.91 5.51
CA TRP A 233 8.88 -20.57 5.41
C TRP A 233 8.48 -19.92 4.08
N ILE A 234 8.34 -18.60 4.10
CA ILE A 234 7.84 -17.84 2.97
C ILE A 234 8.87 -16.80 2.59
N ALA A 235 9.32 -16.82 1.34
CA ALA A 235 10.10 -15.76 0.73
C ALA A 235 9.14 -14.90 -0.12
N GLY A 236 8.68 -13.79 0.46
CA GLY A 236 7.66 -12.94 -0.13
C GLY A 236 8.23 -11.76 -0.91
N SER A 237 7.62 -11.43 -2.04
CA SER A 237 7.97 -10.27 -2.88
C SER A 237 9.44 -10.27 -3.35
N THR A 238 9.95 -11.42 -3.78
CA THR A 238 11.34 -11.56 -4.21
C THR A 238 11.60 -10.89 -5.57
N HIS A 239 12.83 -10.43 -5.74
CA HIS A 239 13.31 -9.83 -6.97
C HIS A 239 14.43 -10.66 -7.57
N ARG A 240 14.72 -10.41 -8.86
CA ARG A 240 15.82 -11.07 -9.58
C ARG A 240 17.14 -10.94 -8.81
N GLY A 241 17.78 -12.07 -8.55
CA GLY A 241 19.01 -12.18 -7.77
C GLY A 241 18.82 -12.65 -6.33
N GLU A 242 17.61 -12.56 -5.78
CA GLU A 242 17.32 -13.04 -4.42
C GLU A 242 16.90 -14.51 -4.40
N GLU A 243 16.19 -14.97 -5.46
CA GLU A 243 15.62 -16.32 -5.49
C GLU A 243 16.71 -17.42 -5.41
N ALA A 244 17.90 -17.16 -5.96
CA ALA A 244 19.03 -18.08 -5.83
C ALA A 244 19.46 -18.24 -4.37
N ALA A 245 19.64 -17.13 -3.65
CA ALA A 245 19.98 -17.11 -2.23
C ALA A 245 18.90 -17.79 -1.36
N VAL A 246 17.62 -17.56 -1.69
CA VAL A 246 16.47 -18.20 -1.04
C VAL A 246 16.51 -19.72 -1.23
N LEU A 247 16.77 -20.20 -2.44
CA LEU A 247 16.85 -21.64 -2.73
C LEU A 247 18.07 -22.30 -2.08
N ASP A 248 19.20 -21.60 -2.00
CA ASP A 248 20.40 -22.08 -1.31
C ASP A 248 20.15 -22.18 0.20
N ALA A 249 19.48 -21.19 0.81
CA ALA A 249 19.07 -21.22 2.21
C ALA A 249 18.06 -22.35 2.49
N HIS A 250 17.11 -22.57 1.58
CA HIS A 250 16.15 -23.67 1.67
C HIS A 250 16.85 -25.05 1.64
N ALA A 251 17.78 -25.22 0.69
CA ALA A 251 18.56 -26.47 0.60
C ALA A 251 19.38 -26.74 1.86
N ALA A 252 19.97 -25.73 2.46
CA ALA A 252 20.71 -25.85 3.70
C ALA A 252 19.79 -26.21 4.88
N ALA A 253 18.67 -25.50 5.04
CA ALA A 253 17.73 -25.70 6.14
C ALA A 253 17.05 -27.09 6.08
N ARG A 254 16.85 -27.64 4.90
CA ARG A 254 16.27 -28.99 4.73
C ARG A 254 17.16 -30.12 5.20
N ARG A 255 18.45 -29.89 5.43
CA ARG A 255 19.34 -30.93 6.01
C ARG A 255 18.89 -31.30 7.42
N ASP A 256 18.43 -30.30 8.19
CA ASP A 256 17.98 -30.47 9.57
C ASP A 256 16.45 -30.55 9.69
N CYS A 257 15.74 -30.09 8.65
CA CYS A 257 14.28 -30.11 8.58
C CYS A 257 13.83 -30.65 7.19
N PRO A 258 13.85 -31.99 6.96
CA PRO A 258 13.61 -32.60 5.64
C PRO A 258 12.23 -32.26 5.05
N ASP A 259 11.22 -32.08 5.91
CA ASP A 259 9.84 -31.77 5.50
C ASP A 259 9.54 -30.27 5.37
N LEU A 260 10.57 -29.43 5.44
CA LEU A 260 10.44 -27.98 5.29
C LEU A 260 9.85 -27.63 3.91
N VAL A 261 8.83 -26.79 3.93
CA VAL A 261 8.17 -26.26 2.72
C VAL A 261 8.59 -24.81 2.50
N LEU A 262 8.96 -24.49 1.27
CA LEU A 262 9.17 -23.11 0.81
C LEU A 262 7.98 -22.66 -0.03
N VAL A 263 7.40 -21.51 0.34
CA VAL A 263 6.53 -20.73 -0.54
C VAL A 263 7.36 -19.56 -1.08
N LEU A 264 7.56 -19.53 -2.38
CA LEU A 264 8.35 -18.51 -3.07
C LEU A 264 7.42 -17.61 -3.90
N ALA A 265 7.35 -16.35 -3.53
CA ALA A 265 6.43 -15.38 -4.12
C ALA A 265 7.20 -14.25 -4.82
N PRO A 266 7.42 -14.31 -6.13
CA PRO A 266 8.06 -13.23 -6.87
C PRO A 266 7.16 -11.97 -6.86
N ARG A 267 7.79 -10.79 -6.74
CA ARG A 267 7.07 -9.49 -6.70
C ARG A 267 6.30 -9.21 -7.99
N HIS A 268 6.80 -9.70 -9.10
CA HIS A 268 6.27 -9.50 -10.44
C HIS A 268 5.73 -10.83 -10.98
N PRO A 269 4.39 -10.98 -11.13
CA PRO A 269 3.77 -12.23 -11.59
C PRO A 269 4.29 -12.72 -12.95
N GLU A 270 4.70 -11.82 -13.83
CA GLU A 270 5.32 -12.13 -15.12
C GLU A 270 6.64 -12.92 -15.00
N ARG A 271 7.26 -12.93 -13.81
CA ARG A 271 8.49 -13.67 -13.55
C ARG A 271 8.28 -15.10 -13.04
N VAL A 272 7.04 -15.50 -12.81
CA VAL A 272 6.72 -16.84 -12.27
C VAL A 272 7.36 -17.95 -13.10
N ALA A 273 7.32 -17.87 -14.42
CA ALA A 273 7.91 -18.88 -15.30
C ALA A 273 9.45 -18.94 -15.14
N GLU A 274 10.13 -17.78 -15.04
CA GLU A 274 11.58 -17.67 -14.79
C GLU A 274 11.94 -18.31 -13.45
N VAL A 275 11.17 -17.98 -12.39
CA VAL A 275 11.41 -18.49 -11.04
C VAL A 275 11.15 -20.00 -10.96
N ALA A 276 10.09 -20.50 -11.59
CA ALA A 276 9.82 -21.93 -11.67
C ALA A 276 10.96 -22.69 -12.38
N ALA A 277 11.47 -22.16 -13.48
CA ALA A 277 12.63 -22.72 -14.17
C ALA A 277 13.89 -22.76 -13.30
N LEU A 278 14.13 -21.70 -12.50
CA LEU A 278 15.23 -21.65 -11.54
C LEU A 278 15.08 -22.72 -10.45
N VAL A 279 13.89 -22.91 -9.91
CA VAL A 279 13.57 -23.95 -8.92
C VAL A 279 13.87 -25.33 -9.48
N THR A 280 13.40 -25.61 -10.71
CA THR A 280 13.64 -26.89 -11.41
C THR A 280 15.13 -27.10 -11.68
N ALA A 281 15.85 -26.08 -12.13
CA ALA A 281 17.29 -26.13 -12.36
C ALA A 281 18.12 -26.44 -11.09
N ARG A 282 17.56 -26.18 -9.90
CA ARG A 282 18.14 -26.52 -8.59
C ARG A 282 17.71 -27.92 -8.10
N GLY A 283 17.01 -28.69 -8.92
CA GLY A 283 16.58 -30.05 -8.62
C GLY A 283 15.31 -30.16 -7.75
N TRP A 284 14.56 -29.07 -7.57
CA TRP A 284 13.33 -29.09 -6.80
C TRP A 284 12.12 -29.22 -7.71
N PRO A 285 11.13 -30.09 -7.36
CA PRO A 285 9.82 -30.08 -7.98
C PRO A 285 9.14 -28.72 -7.75
N VAL A 286 8.34 -28.27 -8.71
CA VAL A 286 7.57 -27.03 -8.62
C VAL A 286 6.09 -27.34 -8.48
N ALA A 287 5.43 -26.68 -7.54
CA ALA A 287 3.98 -26.62 -7.46
C ALA A 287 3.54 -25.15 -7.64
N ARG A 288 2.66 -24.85 -8.58
CA ARG A 288 2.07 -23.53 -8.71
C ARG A 288 0.89 -23.39 -7.77
N ARG A 289 0.77 -22.24 -7.11
CA ARG A 289 -0.35 -21.99 -6.18
C ARG A 289 -1.72 -22.09 -6.88
N SER A 290 -1.84 -21.60 -8.11
CA SER A 290 -3.08 -21.66 -8.89
C SER A 290 -3.55 -23.07 -9.24
N GLU A 291 -2.65 -24.05 -9.21
CA GLU A 291 -2.94 -25.46 -9.49
C GLU A 291 -3.34 -26.27 -8.23
N LEU A 292 -3.17 -25.69 -7.05
CA LEU A 292 -3.52 -26.32 -5.79
C LEU A 292 -5.01 -26.06 -5.45
N PRO A 293 -5.72 -27.01 -4.80
CA PRO A 293 -5.18 -28.23 -4.16
C PRO A 293 -5.12 -29.44 -5.09
N ARG A 294 -4.01 -29.71 -5.69
CA ARG A 294 -3.68 -30.99 -6.33
C ARG A 294 -2.66 -31.72 -5.45
N GLU A 295 -2.48 -33.00 -5.68
CA GLU A 295 -1.43 -33.75 -5.01
C GLU A 295 -0.06 -33.15 -5.36
N ARG A 296 0.62 -32.63 -4.33
CA ARG A 296 1.90 -31.97 -4.46
C ARG A 296 3.01 -33.02 -4.29
N GLN A 297 3.98 -33.02 -5.20
CA GLN A 297 5.15 -33.88 -5.05
C GLN A 297 5.89 -33.59 -3.74
N PRO A 298 6.38 -34.61 -3.02
CA PRO A 298 7.20 -34.40 -1.83
C PRO A 298 8.39 -33.49 -2.13
N GLY A 299 8.64 -32.52 -1.25
CA GLY A 299 9.73 -31.57 -1.41
C GLY A 299 9.54 -30.48 -2.45
N ALA A 300 8.37 -30.35 -3.07
CA ALA A 300 8.10 -29.29 -4.04
C ALA A 300 8.14 -27.91 -3.40
N VAL A 301 8.79 -26.97 -4.08
CA VAL A 301 8.71 -25.54 -3.80
C VAL A 301 7.40 -25.01 -4.38
N ILE A 302 6.62 -24.33 -3.55
CA ILE A 302 5.36 -23.72 -3.98
C ILE A 302 5.69 -22.32 -4.53
N VAL A 303 5.46 -22.11 -5.81
CA VAL A 303 5.60 -20.79 -6.43
C VAL A 303 4.24 -20.10 -6.43
N LEU A 304 4.17 -18.94 -5.78
CA LEU A 304 2.95 -18.12 -5.71
C LEU A 304 2.78 -17.35 -7.02
N ASP A 305 1.87 -17.79 -7.86
CA ASP A 305 1.53 -17.20 -9.15
C ASP A 305 0.19 -16.44 -9.13
N THR A 306 -0.40 -16.29 -7.95
CA THR A 306 -1.63 -15.54 -7.72
C THR A 306 -1.35 -14.18 -7.08
N VAL A 307 -2.25 -13.23 -7.29
CA VAL A 307 -2.14 -11.88 -6.72
C VAL A 307 -3.07 -11.74 -5.51
N GLY A 308 -2.60 -11.04 -4.46
CA GLY A 308 -3.44 -10.69 -3.31
C GLY A 308 -3.48 -11.72 -2.19
N GLU A 309 -2.86 -12.89 -2.33
CA GLU A 309 -2.88 -13.97 -1.33
C GLU A 309 -1.70 -13.93 -0.34
N LEU A 310 -0.58 -13.30 -0.71
CA LEU A 310 0.67 -13.35 0.07
C LEU A 310 0.52 -12.90 1.52
N ALA A 311 -0.20 -11.80 1.75
CA ALA A 311 -0.43 -11.26 3.09
C ALA A 311 -1.20 -12.21 4.02
N GLN A 312 -2.07 -13.05 3.45
CA GLN A 312 -2.81 -14.08 4.17
C GLN A 312 -1.91 -15.29 4.43
N LEU A 313 -1.11 -15.69 3.42
CA LEU A 313 -0.19 -16.81 3.51
C LEU A 313 0.87 -16.64 4.61
N TYR A 314 1.26 -15.40 4.95
CA TYR A 314 2.15 -15.17 6.09
C TYR A 314 1.63 -15.78 7.40
N GLY A 315 0.30 -15.96 7.54
CA GLY A 315 -0.29 -16.59 8.71
C GLY A 315 0.18 -18.02 8.96
N ILE A 316 0.49 -18.79 7.92
CA ILE A 316 0.95 -20.20 8.03
C ILE A 316 2.47 -20.34 8.16
N ALA A 317 3.23 -19.25 7.98
CA ALA A 317 4.68 -19.30 7.99
C ALA A 317 5.24 -19.53 9.40
N ASP A 318 6.35 -20.25 9.50
CA ASP A 318 7.23 -20.28 10.67
C ASP A 318 8.23 -19.13 10.65
N VAL A 319 8.78 -18.84 9.48
CA VAL A 319 9.74 -17.75 9.23
C VAL A 319 9.40 -17.06 7.91
N VAL A 320 9.57 -15.75 7.86
CA VAL A 320 9.33 -14.97 6.64
C VAL A 320 10.58 -14.20 6.23
N PHE A 321 10.96 -14.30 4.98
CA PHE A 321 11.89 -13.38 4.33
C PHE A 321 11.11 -12.43 3.43
N VAL A 322 11.37 -11.12 3.57
CA VAL A 322 10.76 -10.08 2.74
C VAL A 322 11.77 -9.57 1.72
N GLY A 323 11.50 -9.87 0.46
CA GLY A 323 12.38 -9.58 -0.67
C GLY A 323 12.41 -8.11 -1.11
N GLY A 324 13.12 -7.84 -2.22
CA GLY A 324 13.51 -6.52 -2.66
C GLY A 324 14.48 -5.85 -1.70
N SER A 325 15.03 -6.61 -0.76
CA SER A 325 15.81 -6.14 0.36
C SER A 325 17.26 -6.61 0.36
N LEU A 326 17.59 -7.77 -0.25
CA LEU A 326 18.97 -8.19 -0.53
C LEU A 326 19.51 -7.60 -1.83
N VAL A 327 18.62 -7.11 -2.67
CA VAL A 327 18.97 -6.33 -3.89
C VAL A 327 18.43 -4.90 -3.75
N ALA A 328 18.99 -3.95 -4.49
CA ALA A 328 18.70 -2.52 -4.37
C ALA A 328 17.32 -2.13 -4.95
N ALA A 329 16.26 -2.89 -4.59
CA ALA A 329 14.88 -2.61 -4.98
C ALA A 329 14.10 -1.78 -3.93
N GLY A 330 14.67 -1.59 -2.72
CA GLY A 330 14.10 -0.73 -1.69
C GLY A 330 13.21 -1.43 -0.66
N GLY A 331 13.11 -2.76 -0.70
CA GLY A 331 12.32 -3.57 0.22
C GLY A 331 10.81 -3.52 -0.02
N HIS A 332 10.10 -4.43 0.62
CA HIS A 332 8.64 -4.52 0.60
C HIS A 332 8.04 -4.49 2.00
N ASN A 333 6.73 -4.69 2.13
CA ASN A 333 6.00 -4.52 3.38
C ASN A 333 6.37 -5.61 4.41
N MET A 334 7.16 -5.23 5.41
CA MET A 334 7.61 -6.09 6.52
C MET A 334 6.59 -6.16 7.64
N LEU A 335 5.61 -5.26 7.66
CA LEU A 335 4.61 -5.19 8.72
C LEU A 335 3.55 -6.29 8.60
N GLU A 336 3.29 -6.77 7.37
CA GLU A 336 2.33 -7.85 7.13
C GLU A 336 2.70 -9.15 7.88
N PRO A 337 3.92 -9.69 7.74
CA PRO A 337 4.32 -10.86 8.53
C PRO A 337 4.46 -10.56 10.03
N ALA A 338 4.90 -9.35 10.41
CA ALA A 338 4.98 -8.93 11.81
C ALA A 338 3.60 -8.94 12.48
N GLN A 339 2.56 -8.44 11.81
CA GLN A 339 1.17 -8.50 12.28
C GLN A 339 0.68 -9.94 12.52
N ARG A 340 1.22 -10.91 11.77
CA ARG A 340 0.93 -12.34 11.91
C ARG A 340 1.80 -13.06 12.93
N ARG A 341 2.51 -12.33 13.79
CA ARG A 341 3.43 -12.87 14.81
C ARG A 341 4.55 -13.74 14.23
N LYS A 342 5.08 -13.36 13.05
CA LYS A 342 6.13 -14.10 12.40
C LYS A 342 7.47 -13.36 12.53
N PRO A 343 8.60 -14.06 12.78
CA PRO A 343 9.92 -13.47 12.65
C PRO A 343 10.13 -13.02 11.21
N VAL A 344 10.67 -11.81 11.05
CA VAL A 344 10.84 -11.17 9.75
C VAL A 344 12.32 -11.02 9.42
N LEU A 345 12.78 -11.73 8.40
CA LEU A 345 14.12 -11.56 7.82
C LEU A 345 14.05 -10.60 6.64
N PHE A 346 15.01 -9.70 6.53
CA PHE A 346 15.14 -8.77 5.39
C PHE A 346 16.55 -8.26 5.21
N GLY A 347 16.89 -7.88 3.98
CA GLY A 347 18.21 -7.36 3.62
C GLY A 347 18.38 -5.86 3.92
N PRO A 348 19.56 -5.28 3.60
CA PRO A 348 19.90 -3.89 3.92
C PRO A 348 19.21 -2.84 3.05
N TYR A 349 18.65 -3.22 1.91
CA TYR A 349 18.02 -2.26 1.00
C TYR A 349 16.55 -2.06 1.34
N THR A 350 16.26 -1.17 2.31
CA THR A 350 14.90 -0.94 2.85
C THR A 350 14.40 0.49 2.65
N THR A 351 14.87 1.18 1.61
CA THR A 351 14.59 2.62 1.40
C THR A 351 13.11 2.98 1.34
N ASN A 352 12.26 2.07 0.82
CA ASN A 352 10.82 2.26 0.75
C ASN A 352 10.10 1.98 2.08
N PHE A 353 10.73 1.21 2.99
CA PHE A 353 10.19 0.76 4.26
C PHE A 353 11.16 1.01 5.43
N ARG A 354 11.95 2.07 5.37
CA ARG A 354 13.01 2.38 6.34
C ARG A 354 12.48 2.44 7.79
N GLU A 355 11.36 3.11 8.00
CA GLU A 355 10.74 3.23 9.31
C GLU A 355 10.29 1.87 9.88
N ALA A 356 9.70 1.02 9.02
CA ALA A 356 9.28 -0.33 9.40
C ALA A 356 10.49 -1.23 9.73
N ALA A 357 11.54 -1.15 8.92
CA ALA A 357 12.77 -1.90 9.15
C ALA A 357 13.45 -1.49 10.47
N ALA A 358 13.60 -0.19 10.72
CA ALA A 358 14.15 0.32 11.98
C ALA A 358 13.34 -0.14 13.18
N LEU A 359 12.02 0.03 13.14
CA LEU A 359 11.11 -0.42 14.18
C LEU A 359 11.27 -1.90 14.53
N LEU A 360 11.30 -2.76 13.51
CA LEU A 360 11.41 -4.21 13.70
C LEU A 360 12.78 -4.62 14.23
N VAL A 361 13.86 -3.95 13.82
CA VAL A 361 15.21 -4.21 14.36
C VAL A 361 15.30 -3.75 15.81
N GLU A 362 14.84 -2.55 16.12
CA GLU A 362 14.88 -1.97 17.48
C GLU A 362 14.07 -2.80 18.47
N SER A 363 12.93 -3.35 18.05
CA SER A 363 12.11 -4.22 18.90
C SER A 363 12.65 -5.65 19.03
N GLY A 364 13.62 -6.05 18.20
CA GLY A 364 14.09 -7.43 18.11
C GLY A 364 13.12 -8.38 17.37
N GLY A 365 12.07 -7.85 16.73
CA GLY A 365 11.10 -8.62 15.94
C GLY A 365 11.50 -8.83 14.48
N GLY A 366 12.48 -8.06 13.99
CA GLY A 366 13.04 -8.18 12.66
C GLY A 366 14.55 -8.41 12.70
N ILE A 367 15.04 -9.20 11.76
CA ILE A 367 16.46 -9.58 11.67
C ILE A 367 16.99 -9.12 10.32
N LEU A 368 18.00 -8.23 10.37
CA LEU A 368 18.72 -7.77 9.20
C LEU A 368 19.74 -8.83 8.74
N VAL A 369 19.53 -9.43 7.57
CA VAL A 369 20.44 -10.36 6.91
C VAL A 369 21.21 -9.64 5.81
N ARG A 370 22.52 -9.60 5.91
CA ARG A 370 23.36 -8.78 5.00
C ARG A 370 23.60 -9.44 3.65
N ASP A 371 23.52 -10.76 3.60
CA ASP A 371 23.83 -11.58 2.42
C ASP A 371 23.13 -12.94 2.50
N ALA A 372 23.36 -13.78 1.49
CA ALA A 372 22.82 -15.14 1.39
C ALA A 372 23.28 -16.06 2.54
N GLY A 373 24.53 -15.89 3.01
CA GLY A 373 25.07 -16.66 4.13
C GLY A 373 24.36 -16.34 5.43
N ALA A 374 24.14 -15.04 5.71
CA ALA A 374 23.40 -14.58 6.87
C ALA A 374 21.93 -15.02 6.81
N LEU A 375 21.29 -14.98 5.63
CA LEU A 375 19.93 -15.50 5.44
C LEU A 375 19.87 -17.00 5.81
N THR A 376 20.80 -17.79 5.31
CA THR A 376 20.89 -19.23 5.60
C THR A 376 21.05 -19.51 7.09
N ALA A 377 22.00 -18.81 7.73
CA ALA A 377 22.27 -19.00 9.16
C ALA A 377 21.05 -18.65 10.03
N GLU A 378 20.41 -17.51 9.79
CA GLU A 378 19.27 -17.06 10.56
C GLU A 378 18.02 -17.93 10.32
N LEU A 379 17.77 -18.36 9.08
CA LEU A 379 16.68 -19.29 8.77
C LEU A 379 16.88 -20.61 9.53
N THR A 380 18.06 -21.21 9.46
CA THR A 380 18.37 -22.48 10.14
C THR A 380 18.24 -22.32 11.66
N ARG A 381 18.77 -21.24 12.24
CA ARG A 381 18.68 -20.92 13.66
C ARG A 381 17.23 -20.82 14.14
N LEU A 382 16.38 -20.10 13.40
CA LEU A 382 14.97 -19.92 13.75
C LEU A 382 14.16 -21.20 13.58
N LEU A 383 14.45 -22.04 12.60
CA LEU A 383 13.80 -23.31 12.41
C LEU A 383 14.18 -24.32 13.50
N ALA A 384 15.39 -24.28 14.01
CA ALA A 384 15.88 -25.17 15.07
C ALA A 384 15.26 -24.83 16.45
N ASP A 385 14.96 -23.55 16.72
CA ASP A 385 14.49 -23.10 18.04
C ASP A 385 13.06 -22.53 17.97
N PRO A 386 12.04 -23.32 18.30
CA PRO A 386 10.65 -22.85 18.30
C PRO A 386 10.35 -21.79 19.37
N ILE A 387 11.08 -21.78 20.50
CA ILE A 387 10.89 -20.80 21.56
C ILE A 387 11.41 -19.44 21.11
N LEU A 388 12.60 -19.42 20.53
CA LEU A 388 13.19 -18.22 19.97
C LEU A 388 12.32 -17.66 18.84
N ARG A 389 11.82 -18.53 17.96
CA ARG A 389 10.93 -18.18 16.85
C ARG A 389 9.65 -17.51 17.35
N ALA A 390 9.00 -18.09 18.36
CA ALA A 390 7.81 -17.54 18.99
C ALA A 390 8.10 -16.19 19.68
N LYS A 391 9.24 -16.07 20.37
CA LYS A 391 9.67 -14.83 21.02
C LYS A 391 9.86 -13.70 19.99
N ILE A 392 10.62 -13.95 18.93
CA ILE A 392 10.89 -12.93 17.89
C ILE A 392 9.59 -12.54 17.16
N GLY A 393 8.74 -13.51 16.83
CA GLY A 393 7.43 -13.23 16.24
C GLY A 393 6.51 -12.45 17.17
N GLY A 394 6.55 -12.69 18.46
CA GLY A 394 5.86 -11.91 19.51
C GLY A 394 6.34 -10.46 19.53
N LEU A 395 7.65 -10.24 19.59
CA LEU A 395 8.25 -8.90 19.53
C LEU A 395 7.92 -8.15 18.24
N ALA A 396 7.92 -8.85 17.10
CA ALA A 396 7.50 -8.27 15.83
C ALA A 396 6.05 -7.77 15.89
N HIS A 397 5.15 -8.57 16.43
CA HIS A 397 3.75 -8.23 16.59
C HIS A 397 3.56 -7.06 17.57
N GLU A 398 4.18 -7.09 18.72
CA GLU A 398 4.10 -6.04 19.72
C GLU A 398 4.59 -4.68 19.18
N ALA A 399 5.66 -4.69 18.39
CA ALA A 399 6.17 -3.48 17.75
C ALA A 399 5.15 -2.82 16.81
N VAL A 400 4.28 -3.62 16.18
CA VAL A 400 3.26 -3.11 15.25
C VAL A 400 1.89 -2.96 15.90
N ALA A 401 1.58 -3.72 16.96
CA ALA A 401 0.28 -3.72 17.65
C ALA A 401 -0.05 -2.36 18.29
N GLY A 402 0.91 -1.66 18.84
CA GLY A 402 0.72 -0.32 19.43
C GLY A 402 0.44 0.79 18.41
N ARG A 403 0.45 0.47 17.11
CA ARG A 403 0.20 1.42 16.01
C ARG A 403 -1.12 1.16 15.28
N HIS A 404 -2.00 0.35 15.89
CA HIS A 404 -3.35 0.11 15.39
C HIS A 404 -4.29 1.28 15.74
N GLY A 405 -5.37 1.40 14.99
CA GLY A 405 -6.41 2.40 15.24
C GLY A 405 -6.30 3.64 14.36
N ALA A 406 -5.34 3.70 13.43
CA ALA A 406 -5.21 4.82 12.51
C ALA A 406 -6.45 4.97 11.61
N VAL A 407 -7.01 3.86 11.14
CA VAL A 407 -8.27 3.86 10.37
C VAL A 407 -9.41 4.36 11.25
N LYS A 408 -9.55 3.83 12.48
CA LYS A 408 -10.59 4.27 13.41
C LYS A 408 -10.45 5.76 13.71
N ALA A 409 -9.26 6.22 14.11
CA ALA A 409 -9.01 7.64 14.41
C ALA A 409 -9.29 8.53 13.20
N THR A 410 -8.97 8.06 11.97
CA THR A 410 -9.29 8.79 10.75
C THR A 410 -10.80 8.82 10.48
N LEU A 411 -11.51 7.72 10.73
CA LEU A 411 -12.98 7.65 10.60
C LEU A 411 -13.69 8.54 11.63
N ASP A 412 -13.20 8.59 12.86
CA ASP A 412 -13.71 9.50 13.90
C ASP A 412 -13.58 10.98 13.45
N LEU A 413 -12.49 11.32 12.74
CA LEU A 413 -12.34 12.65 12.11
C LEU A 413 -13.26 12.86 10.91
N VAL A 414 -13.51 11.82 10.08
CA VAL A 414 -14.50 11.88 8.98
C VAL A 414 -15.88 12.18 9.56
N GLU A 415 -16.30 11.44 10.58
CA GLU A 415 -17.59 11.64 11.24
C GLU A 415 -17.73 13.06 11.81
N ARG A 416 -16.70 13.51 12.53
CA ARG A 416 -16.72 14.81 13.21
C ARG A 416 -16.70 16.02 12.26
N PHE A 417 -15.93 15.95 11.17
CA PHE A 417 -15.62 17.13 10.36
C PHE A 417 -16.19 17.09 8.93
N LEU A 418 -16.53 15.91 8.40
CA LEU A 418 -16.95 15.78 7.01
C LEU A 418 -18.42 15.40 6.86
N LEU A 419 -19.01 14.69 7.83
CA LEU A 419 -20.43 14.35 7.76
C LEU A 419 -21.28 15.49 8.32
N PRO A 420 -22.45 15.79 7.71
CA PRO A 420 -23.41 16.72 8.26
C PRO A 420 -23.90 16.24 9.64
N ALA A 421 -24.07 17.16 10.57
CA ALA A 421 -24.67 16.86 11.88
C ALA A 421 -26.07 16.23 11.68
N GLY A 422 -26.23 14.98 12.08
CA GLY A 422 -27.50 14.25 11.96
C GLY A 422 -27.61 13.29 10.77
N THR A 423 -26.50 12.89 10.15
CA THR A 423 -26.52 11.74 9.22
C THR A 423 -26.62 10.46 10.07
N PRO A 424 -27.76 9.71 9.99
CA PRO A 424 -27.95 8.46 10.73
C PRO A 424 -27.09 7.32 10.15
#